data_ab95769382183e8fe898e4cae6a3e4b8
#
_entry.id   ab95769382183e8fe898e4cae6a3e4b8
#
_cell.length_a   1.000
_cell.length_b   1.000
_cell.length_c   1.000
_cell.angle_alpha   90.00
_cell.angle_beta   90.00
_cell.angle_gamma   90.00
#
_symmetry.space_group_name_H-M   'P 1'
#
loop_
_entity.id
_entity.type
_entity.pdbx_description
1 polymer ?
#
loop_
_entity_poly.entity_id
_entity_poly.type
_entity_poly.pdbx_seq_one_letter_code
_entity_poly.pdbx_strand_id
1 'polypeptide(L)'
;MENHSKNGNIIAIITMMFLYAMISFVTNLAAPIGVIWKNVFADSGSANMIGMLGNAMNFLAYLFMGIPAGKLLTKIGYKKTALTGIATGFVGVLIQFLSGKFGADISGFAVYLFGAFISGFAVCILNTVVNPMLNLIGGGGNRGNQLNLIGGTLNSLSGTLTPMLVGALIGTVTANTKMVDVNLVLYIALAVFAAAFVILNFIPIQDPEMGKTTDKTVFEHSPWAFRHFNLGVIAIFVYVGVEVGIPGTLNFYISDTTANGGGFINGTPLANAAAIGGFVAGTYWLLMLVGRLCSSFIADKVSSRMMMMIANGAGMIFIVLAVLLGKSTTVEMPVFTGTSFQMVTVPIAAMFLVLCGLCTSIMWSSIFNLATEGLGKYTAQASGIFMMMVVGGGLMPLVQNFIADNAGYMASYIVPLICMAYMFFYAVAGCKNINKDIPVD
;
A
#
# COMPACT_ATOMS: atom_id res chain seq x y z
N MET A 1 32.94 -6.55 -20.23
CA MET A 1 32.36 -5.72 -19.14
C MET A 1 30.86 -5.49 -19.30
N GLU A 2 30.33 -5.17 -20.49
CA GLU A 2 28.88 -4.91 -20.69
C GLU A 2 27.95 -6.09 -20.35
N ASN A 3 28.34 -7.33 -20.62
CA ASN A 3 27.51 -8.50 -20.31
C ASN A 3 27.41 -8.81 -18.80
N HIS A 4 28.44 -8.51 -18.02
CA HIS A 4 28.39 -8.67 -16.56
C HIS A 4 27.51 -7.63 -15.89
N SER A 5 27.50 -6.39 -16.41
CA SER A 5 26.62 -5.33 -15.93
C SER A 5 25.14 -5.62 -16.21
N LYS A 6 24.81 -6.12 -17.40
CA LYS A 6 23.42 -6.50 -17.77
C LYS A 6 22.87 -7.65 -16.91
N ASN A 7 23.69 -8.69 -16.67
CA ASN A 7 23.27 -9.81 -15.82
C ASN A 7 23.09 -9.41 -14.35
N GLY A 8 23.96 -8.54 -13.83
CA GLY A 8 23.84 -8.01 -12.47
C GLY A 8 22.55 -7.20 -12.26
N ASN A 9 22.16 -6.40 -13.26
CA ASN A 9 20.92 -5.63 -13.20
C ASN A 9 19.67 -6.53 -13.24
N ILE A 10 19.66 -7.61 -14.02
CA ILE A 10 18.54 -8.55 -14.09
C ILE A 10 18.34 -9.25 -12.74
N ILE A 11 19.42 -9.72 -12.11
CA ILE A 11 19.37 -10.36 -10.79
C ILE A 11 18.82 -9.38 -9.75
N ALA A 12 19.29 -8.14 -9.75
CA ALA A 12 18.80 -7.12 -8.85
C ALA A 12 17.30 -6.82 -9.07
N ILE A 13 16.84 -6.73 -10.31
CA ILE A 13 15.43 -6.53 -10.65
C ILE A 13 14.59 -7.68 -10.09
N ILE A 14 14.95 -8.93 -10.38
CA ILE A 14 14.22 -10.12 -9.90
C ILE A 14 14.15 -10.13 -8.37
N THR A 15 15.25 -9.80 -7.70
CA THR A 15 15.31 -9.72 -6.24
C THR A 15 14.37 -8.63 -5.70
N MET A 16 14.37 -7.44 -6.31
CA MET A 16 13.45 -6.38 -5.89
C MET A 16 11.98 -6.74 -6.13
N MET A 17 11.67 -7.42 -7.23
CA MET A 17 10.32 -7.94 -7.49
C MET A 17 9.87 -8.93 -6.40
N PHE A 18 10.75 -9.83 -5.97
CA PHE A 18 10.47 -10.75 -4.87
C PHE A 18 10.25 -10.00 -3.54
N LEU A 19 11.05 -8.98 -3.24
CA LEU A 19 10.87 -8.16 -2.04
C LEU A 19 9.53 -7.39 -2.07
N TYR A 20 9.08 -6.93 -3.22
CA TYR A 20 7.74 -6.34 -3.36
C TYR A 20 6.63 -7.33 -2.99
N ALA A 21 6.75 -8.58 -3.42
CA ALA A 21 5.80 -9.62 -3.04
C ALA A 21 5.83 -9.90 -1.53
N MET A 22 7.02 -9.93 -0.91
CA MET A 22 7.18 -10.10 0.54
C MET A 22 6.56 -8.95 1.34
N ILE A 23 6.75 -7.71 0.93
CA ILE A 23 6.14 -6.54 1.56
C ILE A 23 4.63 -6.73 1.67
N SER A 24 3.99 -7.07 0.56
CA SER A 24 2.55 -7.26 0.51
C SER A 24 2.08 -8.48 1.31
N PHE A 25 2.82 -9.57 1.28
CA PHE A 25 2.53 -10.76 2.07
C PHE A 25 2.42 -10.41 3.56
N VAL A 26 3.43 -9.73 4.10
CA VAL A 26 3.45 -9.34 5.52
C VAL A 26 2.33 -8.36 5.86
N THR A 27 2.13 -7.35 5.03
CA THR A 27 1.10 -6.33 5.27
C THR A 27 -0.29 -6.95 5.28
N ASN A 28 -0.56 -7.90 4.39
CA ASN A 28 -1.88 -8.51 4.26
C ASN A 28 -2.16 -9.66 5.25
N LEU A 29 -1.17 -10.09 6.03
CA LEU A 29 -1.41 -10.95 7.20
C LEU A 29 -2.19 -10.25 8.31
N ALA A 30 -2.12 -8.93 8.40
CA ALA A 30 -2.77 -8.16 9.46
C ALA A 30 -4.31 -8.26 9.42
N ALA A 31 -4.91 -8.37 8.24
CA ALA A 31 -6.36 -8.39 8.09
C ALA A 31 -7.02 -9.64 8.71
N PRO A 32 -6.64 -10.88 8.36
CA PRO A 32 -7.23 -12.08 8.98
C PRO A 32 -6.91 -12.19 10.47
N ILE A 33 -5.72 -11.77 10.90
CA ILE A 33 -5.35 -11.75 12.33
C ILE A 33 -6.19 -10.71 13.09
N GLY A 34 -6.47 -9.56 12.46
CA GLY A 34 -7.33 -8.54 13.03
C GLY A 34 -8.75 -9.04 13.33
N VAL A 35 -9.30 -9.91 12.47
CA VAL A 35 -10.61 -10.54 12.70
C VAL A 35 -10.58 -11.43 13.96
N ILE A 36 -9.48 -12.14 14.22
CA ILE A 36 -9.33 -12.95 15.43
C ILE A 36 -9.40 -12.08 16.67
N TRP A 37 -8.62 -11.00 16.71
CA TRP A 37 -8.62 -10.08 17.86
C TRP A 37 -9.95 -9.34 18.02
N LYS A 38 -10.61 -8.96 16.92
CA LYS A 38 -11.98 -8.46 16.95
C LYS A 38 -12.93 -9.42 17.67
N ASN A 39 -12.85 -10.72 17.35
CA ASN A 39 -13.69 -11.74 17.96
C ASN A 39 -13.34 -11.98 19.44
N VAL A 40 -12.07 -11.96 19.80
CA VAL A 40 -11.63 -12.07 21.22
C VAL A 40 -12.21 -10.95 22.08
N PHE A 41 -12.36 -9.76 21.54
CA PHE A 41 -12.89 -8.58 22.24
C PHE A 41 -14.31 -8.20 21.76
N ALA A 42 -15.10 -9.16 21.33
CA ALA A 42 -16.44 -8.92 20.76
C ALA A 42 -17.35 -8.12 21.71
N ASP A 43 -17.25 -8.35 23.00
CA ASP A 43 -18.08 -7.71 24.04
C ASP A 43 -17.61 -6.31 24.45
N SER A 44 -16.50 -5.80 23.90
CA SER A 44 -15.90 -4.53 24.32
C SER A 44 -16.64 -3.27 23.84
N GLY A 45 -17.61 -3.39 22.95
CA GLY A 45 -18.25 -2.24 22.28
C GLY A 45 -17.36 -1.54 21.24
N SER A 46 -16.08 -1.92 21.13
CA SER A 46 -15.08 -1.34 20.19
C SER A 46 -14.38 -2.41 19.36
N ALA A 47 -15.01 -3.56 19.17
CA ALA A 47 -14.40 -4.72 18.53
C ALA A 47 -13.86 -4.44 17.12
N ASN A 48 -14.57 -3.65 16.30
CA ASN A 48 -14.13 -3.30 14.95
C ASN A 48 -12.84 -2.46 14.99
N MET A 49 -12.78 -1.46 15.86
CA MET A 49 -11.58 -0.65 16.03
C MET A 49 -10.39 -1.50 16.51
N ILE A 50 -10.61 -2.41 17.45
CA ILE A 50 -9.60 -3.34 17.95
C ILE A 50 -9.05 -4.21 16.82
N GLY A 51 -9.92 -4.76 15.97
CA GLY A 51 -9.52 -5.54 14.81
C GLY A 51 -8.65 -4.77 13.80
N MET A 52 -8.82 -3.45 13.73
CA MET A 52 -8.04 -2.59 12.83
C MET A 52 -6.71 -2.10 13.42
N LEU A 53 -6.49 -2.22 14.74
CA LEU A 53 -5.28 -1.67 15.39
C LEU A 53 -4.00 -2.30 14.89
N GLY A 54 -3.97 -3.60 14.55
CA GLY A 54 -2.80 -4.25 13.98
C GLY A 54 -2.34 -3.60 12.67
N ASN A 55 -3.29 -3.32 11.78
CA ASN A 55 -3.01 -2.61 10.53
C ASN A 55 -2.58 -1.16 10.79
N ALA A 56 -3.25 -0.48 11.72
CA ALA A 56 -2.89 0.88 12.11
C ALA A 56 -1.46 0.96 12.66
N MET A 57 -1.01 -0.05 13.40
CA MET A 57 0.38 -0.13 13.89
C MET A 57 1.39 -0.26 12.75
N ASN A 58 1.07 -0.99 11.67
CA ASN A 58 1.92 -1.05 10.48
C ASN A 58 2.10 0.35 9.84
N PHE A 59 1.03 1.12 9.69
CA PHE A 59 1.11 2.48 9.14
C PHE A 59 1.82 3.45 10.07
N LEU A 60 1.59 3.34 11.38
CA LEU A 60 2.26 4.16 12.39
C LEU A 60 3.78 3.94 12.37
N ALA A 61 4.22 2.72 12.13
CA ALA A 61 5.63 2.37 12.01
C ALA A 61 6.36 3.17 10.92
N TYR A 62 5.70 3.46 9.82
CA TYR A 62 6.28 4.27 8.73
C TYR A 62 6.66 5.68 9.20
N LEU A 63 5.85 6.28 10.07
CA LEU A 63 6.12 7.62 10.61
C LEU A 63 7.47 7.67 11.35
N PHE A 64 7.79 6.61 12.07
CA PHE A 64 9.03 6.54 12.88
C PHE A 64 10.22 6.00 12.08
N MET A 65 10.00 5.05 11.18
CA MET A 65 11.08 4.36 10.48
C MET A 65 11.48 5.01 9.14
N GLY A 66 10.63 5.84 8.52
CA GLY A 66 10.91 6.39 7.20
C GLY A 66 12.26 7.10 7.09
N ILE A 67 12.49 8.12 7.91
CA ILE A 67 13.77 8.85 7.91
C ILE A 67 14.96 7.95 8.36
N PRO A 68 14.87 7.15 9.45
CA PRO A 68 15.92 6.20 9.79
C PRO A 68 16.25 5.21 8.67
N ALA A 69 15.25 4.69 7.96
CA ALA A 69 15.47 3.77 6.83
C ALA A 69 16.24 4.44 5.68
N GLY A 70 15.90 5.69 5.33
CA GLY A 70 16.64 6.46 4.33
C GLY A 70 18.11 6.72 4.73
N LYS A 71 18.35 7.05 6.01
CA LYS A 71 19.72 7.20 6.55
C LYS A 71 20.48 5.87 6.54
N LEU A 72 19.78 4.77 6.85
CA LEU A 72 20.38 3.44 6.80
C LEU A 72 20.78 3.10 5.37
N LEU A 73 19.91 3.38 4.39
CA LEU A 73 20.16 3.15 2.97
C LEU A 73 21.41 3.90 2.47
N THR A 74 21.55 5.17 2.85
CA THR A 74 22.75 5.95 2.49
C THR A 74 24.02 5.43 3.16
N LYS A 75 23.93 4.93 4.40
CA LYS A 75 25.09 4.53 5.20
C LYS A 75 25.63 3.14 4.82
N ILE A 76 24.74 2.16 4.59
CA ILE A 76 25.14 0.76 4.39
C ILE A 76 24.77 0.20 3.02
N GLY A 77 24.12 0.99 2.15
CA GLY A 77 23.72 0.61 0.79
C GLY A 77 22.45 -0.26 0.72
N TYR A 78 22.04 -0.55 -0.50
CA TYR A 78 20.75 -1.20 -0.78
C TYR A 78 20.67 -2.63 -0.26
N LYS A 79 21.69 -3.46 -0.53
CA LYS A 79 21.69 -4.88 -0.12
C LYS A 79 21.61 -5.04 1.40
N LYS A 80 22.47 -4.33 2.14
CA LYS A 80 22.51 -4.45 3.60
C LYS A 80 21.26 -3.88 4.24
N THR A 81 20.69 -2.81 3.69
CA THR A 81 19.41 -2.26 4.16
C THR A 81 18.27 -3.23 3.92
N ALA A 82 18.21 -3.90 2.76
CA ALA A 82 17.22 -4.95 2.50
C ALA A 82 17.36 -6.13 3.49
N LEU A 83 18.58 -6.60 3.75
CA LEU A 83 18.84 -7.64 4.75
C LEU A 83 18.37 -7.22 6.16
N THR A 84 18.59 -5.95 6.55
CA THR A 84 18.10 -5.40 7.81
C THR A 84 16.56 -5.41 7.84
N GLY A 85 15.89 -5.01 6.75
CA GLY A 85 14.43 -5.06 6.63
C GLY A 85 13.89 -6.49 6.78
N ILE A 86 14.51 -7.47 6.10
CA ILE A 86 14.12 -8.89 6.19
C ILE A 86 14.31 -9.42 7.62
N ALA A 87 15.44 -9.13 8.27
CA ALA A 87 15.69 -9.54 9.64
C ALA A 87 14.68 -8.92 10.63
N THR A 88 14.36 -7.63 10.45
CA THR A 88 13.34 -6.93 11.24
C THR A 88 11.96 -7.56 11.04
N GLY A 89 11.61 -7.95 9.81
CA GLY A 89 10.35 -8.63 9.51
C GLY A 89 10.26 -10.00 10.17
N PHE A 90 11.34 -10.77 10.16
CA PHE A 90 11.42 -12.04 10.88
C PHE A 90 11.14 -11.84 12.38
N VAL A 91 11.77 -10.85 13.00
CA VAL A 91 11.56 -10.53 14.43
C VAL A 91 10.12 -10.11 14.69
N GLY A 92 9.54 -9.25 13.83
CA GLY A 92 8.16 -8.79 13.97
C GLY A 92 7.15 -9.95 13.90
N VAL A 93 7.31 -10.85 12.93
CA VAL A 93 6.46 -12.06 12.79
C VAL A 93 6.68 -13.02 13.96
N LEU A 94 7.91 -13.17 14.44
CA LEU A 94 8.21 -14.00 15.62
C LEU A 94 7.50 -13.46 16.88
N ILE A 95 7.47 -12.15 17.09
CA ILE A 95 6.74 -11.54 18.20
C ILE A 95 5.23 -11.78 18.05
N GLN A 96 4.68 -11.64 16.83
CA GLN A 96 3.28 -11.96 16.56
C GLN A 96 2.98 -13.45 16.86
N PHE A 97 3.86 -14.36 16.47
CA PHE A 97 3.75 -15.78 16.83
C PHE A 97 3.74 -15.99 18.35
N LEU A 98 4.65 -15.34 19.07
CA LEU A 98 4.72 -15.45 20.51
C LEU A 98 3.49 -14.90 21.20
N SER A 99 2.75 -13.95 20.61
CA SER A 99 1.52 -13.39 21.19
C SER A 99 0.49 -14.47 21.51
N GLY A 100 0.41 -15.51 20.70
CA GLY A 100 -0.48 -16.66 20.95
C GLY A 100 -0.16 -17.45 22.21
N LYS A 101 1.06 -17.32 22.75
CA LYS A 101 1.47 -17.96 24.01
C LYS A 101 1.12 -17.14 25.26
N PHE A 102 0.87 -15.84 25.10
CA PHE A 102 0.48 -14.95 26.21
C PHE A 102 -1.02 -15.01 26.53
N GLY A 103 -1.82 -15.69 25.70
CA GLY A 103 -3.24 -15.86 25.92
C GLY A 103 -4.11 -15.02 24.96
N ALA A 104 -5.42 -15.30 25.00
CA ALA A 104 -6.43 -14.57 24.24
C ALA A 104 -7.02 -13.44 25.11
N ASP A 105 -6.18 -12.55 25.55
CA ASP A 105 -6.48 -11.42 26.42
C ASP A 105 -5.68 -10.16 26.03
N ILE A 106 -5.75 -9.13 26.86
CA ILE A 106 -5.06 -7.86 26.61
C ILE A 106 -3.53 -8.01 26.56
N SER A 107 -2.95 -8.98 27.25
CA SER A 107 -1.49 -9.22 27.24
C SER A 107 -1.07 -9.79 25.89
N GLY A 108 -1.74 -10.82 25.40
CA GLY A 108 -1.50 -11.38 24.07
C GLY A 108 -1.72 -10.36 22.98
N PHE A 109 -2.77 -9.54 23.11
CA PHE A 109 -3.06 -8.48 22.16
C PHE A 109 -1.97 -7.39 22.14
N ALA A 110 -1.48 -6.95 23.28
CA ALA A 110 -0.39 -5.98 23.35
C ALA A 110 0.90 -6.49 22.70
N VAL A 111 1.24 -7.77 22.93
CA VAL A 111 2.39 -8.41 22.27
C VAL A 111 2.18 -8.50 20.75
N TYR A 112 0.97 -8.85 20.30
CA TYR A 112 0.63 -8.84 18.87
C TYR A 112 0.80 -7.46 18.25
N LEU A 113 0.26 -6.39 18.87
CA LEU A 113 0.38 -5.03 18.37
C LEU A 113 1.85 -4.57 18.28
N PHE A 114 2.66 -4.93 19.26
CA PHE A 114 4.09 -4.64 19.22
C PHE A 114 4.77 -5.39 18.06
N GLY A 115 4.45 -6.66 17.85
CA GLY A 115 4.93 -7.44 16.71
C GLY A 115 4.50 -6.83 15.36
N ALA A 116 3.26 -6.36 15.25
CA ALA A 116 2.74 -5.68 14.07
C ALA A 116 3.49 -4.36 13.80
N PHE A 117 3.80 -3.59 14.85
CA PHE A 117 4.60 -2.37 14.75
C PHE A 117 6.02 -2.64 14.24
N ILE A 118 6.70 -3.67 14.77
CA ILE A 118 8.01 -4.10 14.28
C ILE A 118 7.95 -4.61 12.84
N SER A 119 6.90 -5.36 12.46
CA SER A 119 6.67 -5.76 11.06
C SER A 119 6.48 -4.54 10.15
N GLY A 120 5.81 -3.50 10.63
CA GLY A 120 5.68 -2.22 9.92
C GLY A 120 7.02 -1.54 9.66
N PHE A 121 7.98 -1.62 10.60
CA PHE A 121 9.36 -1.16 10.36
C PHE A 121 10.01 -1.91 9.19
N ALA A 122 9.87 -3.24 9.16
CA ALA A 122 10.41 -4.05 8.09
C ALA A 122 9.84 -3.64 6.72
N VAL A 123 8.52 -3.49 6.65
CA VAL A 123 7.82 -3.09 5.42
C VAL A 123 8.28 -1.70 4.95
N CYS A 124 8.45 -0.75 5.89
CA CYS A 124 8.98 0.58 5.60
C CYS A 124 10.42 0.53 5.05
N ILE A 125 11.31 -0.22 5.71
CA ILE A 125 12.71 -0.39 5.28
C ILE A 125 12.76 -1.01 3.89
N LEU A 126 12.02 -2.07 3.63
CA LEU A 126 11.99 -2.75 2.32
C LEU A 126 11.45 -1.83 1.23
N ASN A 127 10.37 -1.08 1.47
CA ASN A 127 9.86 -0.09 0.52
C ASN A 127 10.87 1.02 0.23
N THR A 128 11.65 1.44 1.24
CA THR A 128 12.72 2.43 1.07
C THR A 128 13.84 1.92 0.16
N VAL A 129 14.04 0.60 0.07
CA VAL A 129 15.02 -0.04 -0.82
C VAL A 129 14.46 -0.28 -2.22
N VAL A 130 13.30 -0.95 -2.33
CA VAL A 130 12.85 -1.50 -3.62
C VAL A 130 12.44 -0.42 -4.61
N ASN A 131 11.77 0.64 -4.15
CA ASN A 131 11.29 1.71 -5.02
C ASN A 131 12.44 2.47 -5.70
N PRO A 132 13.43 3.04 -4.98
CA PRO A 132 14.53 3.74 -5.63
C PRO A 132 15.43 2.79 -6.41
N MET A 133 15.64 1.55 -5.94
CA MET A 133 16.47 0.58 -6.64
C MET A 133 15.93 0.30 -8.04
N LEU A 134 14.64 0.00 -8.19
CA LEU A 134 14.03 -0.24 -9.50
C LEU A 134 14.01 1.01 -10.37
N ASN A 135 13.75 2.18 -9.78
CA ASN A 135 13.78 3.44 -10.51
C ASN A 135 15.18 3.72 -11.09
N LEU A 136 16.22 3.61 -10.27
CA LEU A 136 17.61 3.90 -10.64
C LEU A 136 18.15 2.86 -11.64
N ILE A 137 17.86 1.56 -11.47
CA ILE A 137 18.26 0.52 -12.45
C ILE A 137 17.59 0.76 -13.81
N GLY A 138 16.35 1.26 -13.81
CA GLY A 138 15.65 1.68 -15.02
C GLY A 138 16.21 2.93 -15.68
N GLY A 139 17.15 3.63 -15.03
CA GLY A 139 17.70 4.91 -15.50
C GLY A 139 16.80 6.10 -15.20
N GLY A 140 15.85 5.95 -14.27
CA GLY A 140 14.80 6.92 -13.96
C GLY A 140 13.75 7.05 -15.07
N GLY A 141 12.99 8.14 -15.05
CA GLY A 141 12.00 8.45 -16.10
C GLY A 141 10.97 7.35 -16.33
N ASN A 142 10.57 7.17 -17.57
CA ASN A 142 9.50 6.24 -17.94
C ASN A 142 9.82 4.77 -17.64
N ARG A 143 11.07 4.36 -17.88
CA ARG A 143 11.48 2.97 -17.64
C ARG A 143 11.57 2.65 -16.15
N GLY A 144 12.03 3.59 -15.34
CA GLY A 144 12.03 3.45 -13.87
C GLY A 144 10.59 3.32 -13.36
N ASN A 145 9.66 4.13 -13.86
CA ASN A 145 8.24 4.02 -13.56
C ASN A 145 7.67 2.66 -13.98
N GLN A 146 8.00 2.17 -15.18
CA GLN A 146 7.58 0.85 -15.66
C GLN A 146 8.02 -0.27 -14.72
N LEU A 147 9.27 -0.29 -14.30
CA LEU A 147 9.79 -1.31 -13.38
C LEU A 147 9.08 -1.26 -12.02
N ASN A 148 8.81 -0.08 -11.50
CA ASN A 148 8.04 0.09 -10.27
C ASN A 148 6.57 -0.37 -10.41
N LEU A 149 5.94 -0.14 -11.57
CA LEU A 149 4.59 -0.66 -11.87
C LEU A 149 4.55 -2.19 -11.91
N ILE A 150 5.55 -2.83 -12.53
CA ILE A 150 5.68 -4.29 -12.56
C ILE A 150 5.85 -4.82 -11.13
N GLY A 151 6.73 -4.20 -10.33
CA GLY A 151 6.90 -4.54 -8.91
C GLY A 151 5.60 -4.36 -8.12
N GLY A 152 4.89 -3.25 -8.34
CA GLY A 152 3.58 -3.00 -7.75
C GLY A 152 2.51 -4.02 -8.15
N THR A 153 2.58 -4.57 -9.38
CA THR A 153 1.70 -5.66 -9.83
C THR A 153 1.95 -6.93 -9.01
N LEU A 154 3.22 -7.30 -8.80
CA LEU A 154 3.58 -8.44 -7.95
C LEU A 154 3.21 -8.23 -6.49
N ASN A 155 3.34 -7.00 -5.99
CA ASN A 155 2.85 -6.62 -4.67
C ASN A 155 1.33 -6.85 -4.56
N SER A 156 0.55 -6.35 -5.51
CA SER A 156 -0.91 -6.53 -5.53
C SER A 156 -1.32 -7.99 -5.67
N LEU A 157 -0.62 -8.76 -6.50
CA LEU A 157 -0.86 -10.21 -6.66
C LEU A 157 -0.62 -10.93 -5.33
N SER A 158 0.50 -10.69 -4.67
CA SER A 158 0.81 -11.26 -3.36
C SER A 158 -0.24 -10.85 -2.32
N GLY A 159 -0.66 -9.58 -2.31
CA GLY A 159 -1.71 -9.08 -1.43
C GLY A 159 -3.06 -9.77 -1.62
N THR A 160 -3.42 -10.10 -2.86
CA THR A 160 -4.63 -10.85 -3.19
C THR A 160 -4.51 -12.31 -2.76
N LEU A 161 -3.35 -12.94 -2.98
CA LEU A 161 -3.14 -14.35 -2.67
C LEU A 161 -2.97 -14.62 -1.17
N THR A 162 -2.47 -13.66 -0.39
CA THR A 162 -2.19 -13.84 1.05
C THR A 162 -3.45 -14.19 1.86
N PRO A 163 -4.56 -13.46 1.78
CA PRO A 163 -5.79 -13.84 2.48
C PRO A 163 -6.36 -15.18 2.02
N MET A 164 -6.22 -15.52 0.74
CA MET A 164 -6.62 -16.82 0.19
C MET A 164 -5.79 -17.96 0.78
N LEU A 165 -4.47 -17.77 0.89
CA LEU A 165 -3.57 -18.74 1.53
C LEU A 165 -3.95 -18.94 3.00
N VAL A 166 -4.21 -17.85 3.72
CA VAL A 166 -4.65 -17.91 5.13
C VAL A 166 -5.96 -18.69 5.23
N GLY A 167 -6.95 -18.36 4.39
CA GLY A 167 -8.22 -19.07 4.36
C GLY A 167 -8.10 -20.57 4.02
N ALA A 168 -7.19 -20.91 3.10
CA ALA A 168 -6.93 -22.31 2.75
C ALA A 168 -6.27 -23.10 3.88
N LEU A 169 -5.43 -22.46 4.70
CA LEU A 169 -4.70 -23.13 5.78
C LEU A 169 -5.46 -23.24 7.09
N ILE A 170 -6.25 -22.22 7.43
CA ILE A 170 -6.99 -22.17 8.71
C ILE A 170 -8.51 -22.24 8.58
N GLY A 171 -9.01 -22.23 7.35
CA GLY A 171 -10.44 -22.16 7.08
C GLY A 171 -11.03 -20.77 7.37
N THR A 172 -12.36 -20.73 7.56
CA THR A 172 -13.05 -19.49 7.95
C THR A 172 -12.74 -19.12 9.39
N VAL A 173 -12.32 -17.87 9.60
CA VAL A 173 -12.16 -17.33 10.95
C VAL A 173 -13.52 -17.19 11.62
N THR A 174 -13.71 -17.90 12.72
CA THR A 174 -14.93 -17.91 13.52
C THR A 174 -14.70 -17.22 14.88
N ALA A 175 -15.75 -17.08 15.68
CA ALA A 175 -15.64 -16.55 17.04
C ALA A 175 -14.74 -17.41 17.96
N ASN A 176 -14.54 -18.68 17.62
CA ASN A 176 -13.69 -19.61 18.39
C ASN A 176 -12.25 -19.66 17.90
N THR A 177 -11.93 -19.04 16.77
CA THR A 177 -10.56 -19.02 16.22
C THR A 177 -9.65 -18.16 17.10
N LYS A 178 -8.53 -18.74 17.52
CA LYS A 178 -7.53 -18.09 18.38
C LYS A 178 -6.25 -17.81 17.61
N MET A 179 -5.38 -16.99 18.19
CA MET A 179 -4.08 -16.67 17.61
C MET A 179 -3.20 -17.91 17.36
N VAL A 180 -3.39 -18.96 18.16
CA VAL A 180 -2.66 -20.25 18.01
C VAL A 180 -3.01 -20.95 16.69
N ASP A 181 -4.23 -20.77 16.20
CA ASP A 181 -4.71 -21.44 14.97
C ASP A 181 -4.03 -20.88 13.72
N VAL A 182 -3.49 -19.66 13.78
CA VAL A 182 -2.68 -19.06 12.69
C VAL A 182 -1.20 -19.44 12.73
N ASN A 183 -0.77 -20.26 13.68
CA ASN A 183 0.65 -20.62 13.82
C ASN A 183 1.25 -21.18 12.54
N LEU A 184 0.52 -22.02 11.79
CA LEU A 184 1.03 -22.56 10.53
C LEU A 184 1.35 -21.45 9.51
N VAL A 185 0.48 -20.45 9.41
CA VAL A 185 0.70 -19.28 8.52
C VAL A 185 1.93 -18.48 8.98
N LEU A 186 2.07 -18.28 10.29
CA LEU A 186 3.21 -17.55 10.87
C LEU A 186 4.52 -18.34 10.71
N TYR A 187 4.51 -19.68 10.80
CA TYR A 187 5.67 -20.52 10.47
C TYR A 187 6.08 -20.38 9.01
N ILE A 188 5.12 -20.37 8.08
CA ILE A 188 5.41 -20.12 6.67
C ILE A 188 6.03 -18.74 6.50
N ALA A 189 5.48 -17.71 7.13
CA ALA A 189 6.03 -16.36 7.08
C ALA A 189 7.47 -16.30 7.61
N LEU A 190 7.74 -16.91 8.76
CA LEU A 190 9.09 -17.01 9.33
C LEU A 190 10.06 -17.75 8.39
N ALA A 191 9.62 -18.87 7.79
CA ALA A 191 10.42 -19.62 6.84
C ALA A 191 10.74 -18.82 5.58
N VAL A 192 9.78 -18.05 5.07
CA VAL A 192 9.97 -17.15 3.91
C VAL A 192 10.99 -16.06 4.23
N PHE A 193 10.90 -15.41 5.41
CA PHE A 193 11.87 -14.41 5.83
C PHE A 193 13.27 -14.99 6.02
N ALA A 194 13.39 -16.16 6.67
CA ALA A 194 14.67 -16.84 6.87
C ALA A 194 15.31 -17.24 5.54
N ALA A 195 14.53 -17.85 4.63
CA ALA A 195 15.00 -18.22 3.30
C ALA A 195 15.41 -16.98 2.48
N ALA A 196 14.62 -15.91 2.51
CA ALA A 196 14.94 -14.67 1.83
C ALA A 196 16.24 -14.04 2.35
N PHE A 197 16.45 -14.04 3.67
CA PHE A 197 17.68 -13.54 4.28
C PHE A 197 18.91 -14.34 3.80
N VAL A 198 18.83 -15.66 3.85
CA VAL A 198 19.91 -16.54 3.39
C VAL A 198 20.19 -16.35 1.92
N ILE A 199 19.18 -16.41 1.07
CA ILE A 199 19.32 -16.27 -0.39
C ILE A 199 19.90 -14.90 -0.74
N LEU A 200 19.38 -13.81 -0.17
CA LEU A 200 19.87 -12.46 -0.45
C LEU A 200 21.33 -12.25 -0.02
N ASN A 201 21.80 -12.94 1.02
CA ASN A 201 23.21 -12.90 1.41
C ASN A 201 24.15 -13.37 0.31
N PHE A 202 23.75 -14.42 -0.44
CA PHE A 202 24.56 -14.98 -1.51
C PHE A 202 24.40 -14.26 -2.86
N ILE A 203 23.32 -13.50 -3.06
CA ILE A 203 23.09 -12.78 -4.31
C ILE A 203 24.00 -11.54 -4.36
N PRO A 204 24.83 -11.38 -5.41
CA PRO A 204 25.65 -10.18 -5.60
C PRO A 204 24.76 -9.04 -6.13
N ILE A 205 24.29 -8.19 -5.25
CA ILE A 205 23.58 -6.96 -5.61
C ILE A 205 24.55 -5.80 -5.46
N GLN A 206 24.70 -5.04 -6.53
CA GLN A 206 25.48 -3.79 -6.53
C GLN A 206 24.53 -2.62 -6.38
N ASP A 207 24.96 -1.59 -5.66
CA ASP A 207 24.23 -0.34 -5.61
C ASP A 207 24.17 0.29 -7.01
N PRO A 208 23.03 0.88 -7.42
CA PRO A 208 22.92 1.54 -8.72
C PRO A 208 23.97 2.66 -8.85
N GLU A 209 24.57 2.79 -10.02
CA GLU A 209 25.57 3.85 -10.23
C GLU A 209 24.96 5.25 -10.11
N MET A 210 23.74 5.43 -10.65
CA MET A 210 22.96 6.65 -10.44
C MET A 210 22.48 6.71 -8.98
N GLY A 211 22.82 7.77 -8.29
CA GLY A 211 22.49 7.95 -6.86
C GLY A 211 23.37 7.14 -5.91
N LYS A 212 24.49 6.58 -6.37
CA LYS A 212 25.45 5.87 -5.53
C LYS A 212 26.06 6.81 -4.50
N THR A 213 25.98 6.41 -3.24
CA THR A 213 26.58 7.15 -2.13
C THR A 213 27.75 6.37 -1.55
N THR A 214 28.77 7.08 -1.14
CA THR A 214 29.95 6.54 -0.45
C THR A 214 30.12 7.25 0.88
N ASP A 215 30.94 6.69 1.78
CA ASP A 215 31.26 7.33 3.08
C ASP A 215 31.85 8.74 2.92
N LYS A 216 32.36 9.07 1.74
CA LYS A 216 32.91 10.40 1.39
C LYS A 216 31.90 11.32 0.70
N THR A 217 30.67 10.87 0.43
CA THR A 217 29.66 11.69 -0.23
C THR A 217 29.25 12.85 0.69
N VAL A 218 29.53 14.07 0.24
CA VAL A 218 29.14 15.28 0.97
C VAL A 218 27.73 15.70 0.54
N PHE A 219 26.83 15.79 1.52
CA PHE A 219 25.49 16.29 1.32
C PHE A 219 25.43 17.76 1.74
N GLU A 220 25.58 18.67 0.76
CA GLU A 220 25.48 20.12 1.00
C GLU A 220 24.04 20.57 1.28
N HIS A 221 23.09 19.83 0.70
CA HIS A 221 21.65 20.07 0.85
C HIS A 221 20.93 18.81 1.35
N SER A 222 19.66 18.96 1.64
CA SER A 222 18.76 17.82 1.93
C SER A 222 17.72 17.69 0.82
N PRO A 223 17.00 16.55 0.70
CA PRO A 223 15.90 16.41 -0.25
C PRO A 223 14.83 17.50 -0.13
N TRP A 224 14.66 18.08 1.05
CA TRP A 224 13.74 19.20 1.29
C TRP A 224 14.07 20.49 0.52
N ALA A 225 15.28 20.63 0.00
CA ALA A 225 15.65 21.76 -0.85
C ALA A 225 14.94 21.72 -2.22
N PHE A 226 14.44 20.55 -2.63
CA PHE A 226 13.78 20.35 -3.92
C PHE A 226 12.26 20.54 -3.80
N ARG A 227 11.73 21.57 -4.44
CA ARG A 227 10.29 21.88 -4.39
C ARG A 227 9.41 20.73 -4.88
N HIS A 228 9.76 20.10 -6.02
CA HIS A 228 8.98 19.01 -6.59
C HIS A 228 8.94 17.79 -5.68
N PHE A 229 10.01 17.53 -4.92
CA PHE A 229 10.04 16.49 -3.90
C PHE A 229 9.09 16.81 -2.75
N ASN A 230 9.13 18.04 -2.21
CA ASN A 230 8.26 18.45 -1.09
C ASN A 230 6.77 18.31 -1.45
N LEU A 231 6.40 18.72 -2.66
CA LEU A 231 5.03 18.54 -3.16
C LEU A 231 4.70 17.07 -3.41
N GLY A 232 5.68 16.27 -3.84
CA GLY A 232 5.55 14.82 -4.02
C GLY A 232 5.35 14.08 -2.70
N VAL A 233 5.99 14.53 -1.64
CA VAL A 233 5.82 13.99 -0.26
C VAL A 233 4.38 14.20 0.23
N ILE A 234 3.78 15.35 -0.07
CA ILE A 234 2.35 15.58 0.21
C ILE A 234 1.48 14.71 -0.71
N ALA A 235 1.87 14.55 -1.99
CA ALA A 235 1.12 13.74 -2.95
C ALA A 235 1.04 12.27 -2.51
N ILE A 236 2.13 11.68 -1.99
CA ILE A 236 2.08 10.30 -1.50
C ILE A 236 1.22 10.17 -0.24
N PHE A 237 1.28 11.14 0.67
CA PHE A 237 0.45 11.16 1.86
C PHE A 237 -1.04 11.10 1.51
N VAL A 238 -1.50 12.00 0.64
CA VAL A 238 -2.91 12.03 0.22
C VAL A 238 -3.28 10.83 -0.64
N TYR A 239 -2.35 10.33 -1.48
CA TYR A 239 -2.58 9.15 -2.31
C TYR A 239 -2.89 7.90 -1.48
N VAL A 240 -2.04 7.57 -0.49
CA VAL A 240 -2.27 6.37 0.33
C VAL A 240 -3.58 6.51 1.10
N GLY A 241 -3.94 7.73 1.50
CA GLY A 241 -5.25 8.03 2.06
C GLY A 241 -6.41 7.71 1.12
N VAL A 242 -6.29 8.04 -0.16
CA VAL A 242 -7.29 7.72 -1.19
C VAL A 242 -7.34 6.21 -1.45
N GLU A 243 -6.17 5.58 -1.58
CA GLU A 243 -6.03 4.14 -1.85
C GLU A 243 -6.75 3.29 -0.80
N VAL A 244 -6.64 3.65 0.46
CA VAL A 244 -7.28 2.94 1.58
C VAL A 244 -8.70 3.45 1.85
N GLY A 245 -8.90 4.74 1.74
CA GLY A 245 -10.15 5.41 2.12
C GLY A 245 -11.32 5.07 1.20
N ILE A 246 -11.12 5.05 -0.11
CA ILE A 246 -12.21 4.73 -1.06
C ILE A 246 -12.78 3.34 -0.79
N PRO A 247 -12.00 2.24 -0.86
CA PRO A 247 -12.56 0.90 -0.68
C PRO A 247 -13.03 0.64 0.76
N GLY A 248 -12.36 1.21 1.76
CA GLY A 248 -12.74 1.05 3.17
C GLY A 248 -14.11 1.67 3.47
N THR A 249 -14.32 2.92 3.07
CA THR A 249 -15.61 3.59 3.24
C THR A 249 -16.69 2.97 2.35
N LEU A 250 -16.34 2.50 1.15
CA LEU A 250 -17.26 1.80 0.26
C LEU A 250 -17.76 0.49 0.87
N ASN A 251 -16.87 -0.27 1.53
CA ASN A 251 -17.26 -1.46 2.26
C ASN A 251 -18.28 -1.13 3.36
N PHE A 252 -18.04 -0.10 4.16
CA PHE A 252 -18.98 0.34 5.20
C PHE A 252 -20.31 0.80 4.61
N TYR A 253 -20.27 1.56 3.52
CA TYR A 253 -21.46 2.02 2.82
C TYR A 253 -22.36 0.87 2.35
N ILE A 254 -21.80 -0.15 1.69
CA ILE A 254 -22.58 -1.30 1.21
C ILE A 254 -23.00 -2.21 2.36
N SER A 255 -22.20 -2.34 3.41
CA SER A 255 -22.53 -3.16 4.58
C SER A 255 -23.61 -2.54 5.46
N ASP A 256 -23.85 -1.24 5.36
CA ASP A 256 -24.88 -0.53 6.11
C ASP A 256 -26.26 -0.73 5.48
N THR A 257 -27.11 -1.48 6.19
CA THR A 257 -28.50 -1.79 5.79
C THR A 257 -29.54 -0.80 6.30
N THR A 258 -29.10 0.32 6.89
CA THR A 258 -30.00 1.42 7.27
C THR A 258 -30.37 2.28 6.07
N ALA A 259 -31.34 3.16 6.23
CA ALA A 259 -31.77 4.09 5.17
C ALA A 259 -30.63 4.97 4.62
N ASN A 260 -29.55 5.18 5.39
CA ASN A 260 -28.37 5.96 4.99
C ASN A 260 -27.34 5.14 4.20
N GLY A 261 -27.35 3.83 4.33
CA GLY A 261 -26.42 2.92 3.71
C GLY A 261 -26.80 2.50 2.30
N GLY A 262 -25.80 2.03 1.56
CA GLY A 262 -25.98 1.44 0.24
C GLY A 262 -26.50 0.01 0.25
N GLY A 263 -26.47 -0.66 1.42
CA GLY A 263 -27.09 -1.96 1.64
C GLY A 263 -28.60 -1.90 1.86
N PHE A 264 -29.20 -0.71 1.80
CA PHE A 264 -30.66 -0.54 1.81
C PHE A 264 -31.13 -0.10 0.43
N ILE A 265 -31.67 -1.04 -0.34
CA ILE A 265 -32.01 -0.87 -1.76
C ILE A 265 -33.52 -1.10 -1.95
N ASN A 266 -34.18 -0.18 -2.65
CA ASN A 266 -35.62 -0.28 -2.97
C ASN A 266 -36.52 -0.53 -1.76
N GLY A 267 -36.18 0.07 -0.62
CA GLY A 267 -36.97 -0.08 0.61
C GLY A 267 -36.71 -1.36 1.40
N THR A 268 -35.72 -2.17 0.99
CA THR A 268 -35.39 -3.45 1.65
C THR A 268 -33.89 -3.55 1.94
N PRO A 269 -33.50 -4.13 3.10
CA PRO A 269 -32.13 -4.46 3.41
C PRO A 269 -31.58 -5.52 2.43
N LEU A 270 -30.39 -5.30 1.94
CA LEU A 270 -29.68 -6.25 1.08
C LEU A 270 -29.26 -7.49 1.90
N ALA A 271 -29.66 -8.66 1.45
CA ALA A 271 -29.21 -9.91 2.05
C ALA A 271 -27.69 -10.06 1.94
N ASN A 272 -27.04 -10.45 3.03
CA ASN A 272 -25.57 -10.58 3.09
C ASN A 272 -24.78 -9.29 2.76
N ALA A 273 -25.33 -8.12 3.07
CA ALA A 273 -24.74 -6.82 2.77
C ALA A 273 -23.27 -6.70 3.20
N ALA A 274 -22.88 -7.23 4.35
CA ALA A 274 -21.51 -7.22 4.84
C ALA A 274 -20.55 -8.03 3.93
N ALA A 275 -20.97 -9.20 3.46
CA ALA A 275 -20.18 -10.01 2.53
C ALA A 275 -20.06 -9.30 1.16
N ILE A 276 -21.16 -8.75 0.66
CA ILE A 276 -21.18 -8.00 -0.59
C ILE A 276 -20.29 -6.75 -0.50
N GLY A 277 -20.34 -6.02 0.61
CA GLY A 277 -19.44 -4.90 0.88
C GLY A 277 -17.96 -5.28 0.79
N GLY A 278 -17.61 -6.42 1.38
CA GLY A 278 -16.28 -7.00 1.28
C GLY A 278 -15.88 -7.37 -0.16
N PHE A 279 -16.78 -7.99 -0.94
CA PHE A 279 -16.53 -8.34 -2.34
C PHE A 279 -16.39 -7.10 -3.25
N VAL A 280 -17.19 -6.07 -3.00
CA VAL A 280 -17.12 -4.79 -3.71
C VAL A 280 -15.77 -4.11 -3.44
N ALA A 281 -15.33 -4.05 -2.19
CA ALA A 281 -14.00 -3.54 -1.84
C ALA A 281 -12.88 -4.41 -2.43
N GLY A 282 -13.02 -5.73 -2.40
CA GLY A 282 -12.09 -6.67 -3.04
C GLY A 282 -11.98 -6.44 -4.55
N THR A 283 -13.08 -6.11 -5.21
CA THR A 283 -13.10 -5.80 -6.65
C THR A 283 -12.34 -4.52 -6.97
N TYR A 284 -12.39 -3.50 -6.10
CA TYR A 284 -11.54 -2.30 -6.22
C TYR A 284 -10.05 -2.68 -6.23
N TRP A 285 -9.61 -3.54 -5.31
CA TRP A 285 -8.22 -3.99 -5.25
C TRP A 285 -7.82 -4.83 -6.46
N LEU A 286 -8.73 -5.67 -6.96
CA LEU A 286 -8.52 -6.43 -8.21
C LEU A 286 -8.35 -5.49 -9.41
N LEU A 287 -9.19 -4.46 -9.54
CA LEU A 287 -9.04 -3.47 -10.60
C LEU A 287 -7.73 -2.68 -10.47
N MET A 288 -7.26 -2.44 -9.26
CA MET A 288 -5.96 -1.82 -9.04
C MET A 288 -4.82 -2.72 -9.50
N LEU A 289 -4.89 -4.04 -9.28
CA LEU A 289 -3.94 -5.01 -9.82
C LEU A 289 -3.94 -4.98 -11.36
N VAL A 290 -5.12 -5.08 -11.96
CA VAL A 290 -5.30 -5.04 -13.43
C VAL A 290 -4.76 -3.73 -13.99
N GLY A 291 -5.07 -2.60 -13.37
CA GLY A 291 -4.59 -1.29 -13.77
C GLY A 291 -3.06 -1.17 -13.72
N ARG A 292 -2.41 -1.68 -12.67
CA ARG A 292 -0.94 -1.73 -12.57
C ARG A 292 -0.33 -2.57 -13.68
N LEU A 293 -0.89 -3.75 -13.92
CA LEU A 293 -0.42 -4.64 -14.98
C LEU A 293 -0.57 -4.00 -16.35
N CYS A 294 -1.76 -3.54 -16.72
CA CYS A 294 -2.02 -2.91 -18.02
C CYS A 294 -1.14 -1.66 -18.22
N SER A 295 -1.01 -0.84 -17.20
CA SER A 295 -0.22 0.37 -17.28
C SER A 295 1.27 0.10 -17.42
N SER A 296 1.78 -1.03 -16.89
CA SER A 296 3.19 -1.40 -17.05
C SER A 296 3.59 -1.62 -18.51
N PHE A 297 2.67 -2.04 -19.38
CA PHE A 297 2.93 -2.23 -20.81
C PHE A 297 3.07 -0.91 -21.60
N ILE A 298 2.56 0.18 -21.07
CA ILE A 298 2.59 1.49 -21.74
C ILE A 298 3.49 2.51 -21.02
N ALA A 299 3.94 2.20 -19.82
CA ALA A 299 4.67 3.14 -18.95
C ALA A 299 6.06 3.51 -19.47
N ASP A 300 6.64 2.73 -20.37
CA ASP A 300 7.89 3.06 -21.08
C ASP A 300 7.69 4.13 -22.17
N LYS A 301 6.45 4.27 -22.69
CA LYS A 301 6.10 5.19 -23.78
C LYS A 301 5.36 6.43 -23.30
N VAL A 302 4.64 6.33 -22.19
CA VAL A 302 3.83 7.41 -21.63
C VAL A 302 4.46 7.92 -20.34
N SER A 303 4.67 9.23 -20.24
CA SER A 303 5.28 9.83 -19.06
C SER A 303 4.40 9.64 -17.81
N SER A 304 5.04 9.45 -16.65
CA SER A 304 4.36 9.38 -15.34
C SER A 304 3.42 10.56 -15.11
N ARG A 305 3.84 11.75 -15.56
CA ARG A 305 3.03 12.97 -15.51
C ARG A 305 1.71 12.85 -16.28
N MET A 306 1.78 12.36 -17.53
CA MET A 306 0.58 12.19 -18.37
C MET A 306 -0.33 11.11 -17.79
N MET A 307 0.23 9.99 -17.36
CA MET A 307 -0.53 8.91 -16.71
C MET A 307 -1.27 9.43 -15.49
N MET A 308 -0.62 10.20 -14.62
CA MET A 308 -1.25 10.79 -13.45
C MET A 308 -2.36 11.79 -13.78
N MET A 309 -2.16 12.65 -14.80
CA MET A 309 -3.19 13.62 -15.21
C MET A 309 -4.46 12.90 -15.68
N ILE A 310 -4.32 11.88 -16.54
CA ILE A 310 -5.46 11.12 -17.06
C ILE A 310 -6.16 10.37 -15.92
N ALA A 311 -5.41 9.65 -15.10
CA ALA A 311 -5.97 8.83 -14.03
C ALA A 311 -6.66 9.66 -12.94
N ASN A 312 -6.04 10.76 -12.48
CA ASN A 312 -6.69 11.64 -11.51
C ASN A 312 -7.92 12.34 -12.08
N GLY A 313 -7.84 12.78 -13.34
CA GLY A 313 -8.99 13.39 -14.02
C GLY A 313 -10.18 12.42 -14.11
N ALA A 314 -9.94 11.18 -14.54
CA ALA A 314 -10.97 10.12 -14.58
C ALA A 314 -11.50 9.79 -13.17
N GLY A 315 -10.62 9.65 -12.18
CA GLY A 315 -11.00 9.35 -10.81
C GLY A 315 -11.86 10.45 -10.17
N MET A 316 -11.54 11.72 -10.41
CA MET A 316 -12.39 12.83 -9.97
C MET A 316 -13.77 12.78 -10.60
N ILE A 317 -13.86 12.49 -11.92
CA ILE A 317 -15.14 12.33 -12.61
C ILE A 317 -15.95 11.17 -12.00
N PHE A 318 -15.33 10.02 -11.72
CA PHE A 318 -16.01 8.88 -11.12
C PHE A 318 -16.50 9.21 -9.70
N ILE A 319 -15.72 9.89 -8.87
CA ILE A 319 -16.15 10.31 -7.54
C ILE A 319 -17.34 11.28 -7.63
N VAL A 320 -17.26 12.28 -8.51
CA VAL A 320 -18.35 13.24 -8.70
C VAL A 320 -19.62 12.53 -9.15
N LEU A 321 -19.54 11.62 -10.11
CA LEU A 321 -20.68 10.83 -10.57
C LEU A 321 -21.23 9.95 -9.42
N ALA A 322 -20.37 9.33 -8.62
CA ALA A 322 -20.79 8.55 -7.47
C ALA A 322 -21.56 9.40 -6.45
N VAL A 323 -21.05 10.58 -6.12
CA VAL A 323 -21.69 11.51 -5.16
C VAL A 323 -23.03 12.03 -5.69
N LEU A 324 -23.09 12.44 -6.95
CA LEU A 324 -24.30 13.01 -7.55
C LEU A 324 -25.40 11.96 -7.77
N LEU A 325 -25.03 10.77 -8.20
CA LEU A 325 -25.99 9.70 -8.49
C LEU A 325 -26.35 8.90 -7.24
N GLY A 326 -25.42 8.73 -6.32
CA GLY A 326 -25.63 8.06 -5.04
C GLY A 326 -26.30 6.69 -5.21
N LYS A 327 -27.50 6.55 -4.64
CA LYS A 327 -28.37 5.39 -4.78
C LYS A 327 -29.65 5.66 -5.59
N SER A 328 -29.58 6.67 -6.47
CA SER A 328 -30.73 7.04 -7.34
C SER A 328 -31.16 5.88 -8.26
N THR A 329 -30.22 5.03 -8.61
CA THR A 329 -30.46 3.82 -9.39
C THR A 329 -29.52 2.72 -8.92
N THR A 330 -29.88 1.47 -9.25
CA THR A 330 -29.08 0.28 -8.97
C THR A 330 -28.53 -0.31 -10.26
N VAL A 331 -27.41 -0.98 -10.15
CA VAL A 331 -26.77 -1.67 -11.27
C VAL A 331 -26.39 -3.08 -10.84
N GLU A 332 -26.43 -4.01 -11.77
CA GLU A 332 -25.81 -5.32 -11.59
C GLU A 332 -24.36 -5.22 -12.04
N MET A 333 -23.44 -5.53 -11.13
CA MET A 333 -22.00 -5.53 -11.47
C MET A 333 -21.34 -6.83 -11.00
N PRO A 334 -20.31 -7.30 -11.74
CA PRO A 334 -19.53 -8.44 -11.30
C PRO A 334 -18.65 -8.01 -10.11
N VAL A 335 -18.66 -8.79 -9.05
CA VAL A 335 -17.75 -8.65 -7.92
C VAL A 335 -16.89 -9.88 -7.77
N PHE A 336 -15.65 -9.69 -7.37
CA PHE A 336 -14.69 -10.76 -7.17
C PHE A 336 -14.85 -11.32 -5.76
N THR A 337 -15.14 -12.63 -5.66
CA THR A 337 -15.38 -13.33 -4.39
C THR A 337 -14.13 -14.03 -3.83
N GLY A 338 -12.97 -13.82 -4.46
CA GLY A 338 -11.72 -14.50 -4.12
C GLY A 338 -11.37 -15.66 -5.06
N THR A 339 -12.37 -16.40 -5.54
CA THR A 339 -12.19 -17.56 -6.45
C THR A 339 -12.99 -17.46 -7.73
N SER A 340 -14.03 -16.64 -7.75
CA SER A 340 -14.97 -16.49 -8.89
C SER A 340 -15.54 -15.08 -8.94
N PHE A 341 -16.31 -14.81 -10.00
CA PHE A 341 -17.09 -13.58 -10.11
C PHE A 341 -18.56 -13.90 -9.85
N GLN A 342 -19.22 -13.05 -9.09
CA GLN A 342 -20.65 -13.11 -8.81
C GLN A 342 -21.30 -11.78 -9.22
N MET A 343 -22.44 -11.84 -9.89
CA MET A 343 -23.24 -10.64 -10.19
C MET A 343 -24.00 -10.23 -8.94
N VAL A 344 -23.89 -8.96 -8.56
CA VAL A 344 -24.59 -8.38 -7.41
C VAL A 344 -25.25 -7.06 -7.80
N THR A 345 -26.43 -6.83 -7.24
CA THR A 345 -27.14 -5.55 -7.38
C THR A 345 -26.65 -4.59 -6.31
N VAL A 346 -26.10 -3.45 -6.72
CA VAL A 346 -25.57 -2.42 -5.82
C VAL A 346 -26.02 -1.03 -6.28
N PRO A 347 -25.96 0.00 -5.41
CA PRO A 347 -26.13 1.38 -5.84
C PRO A 347 -25.12 1.76 -6.92
N ILE A 348 -25.52 2.58 -7.90
CA ILE A 348 -24.67 3.00 -9.01
C ILE A 348 -23.38 3.69 -8.52
N ALA A 349 -23.44 4.38 -7.40
CA ALA A 349 -22.26 4.96 -6.76
C ALA A 349 -21.14 3.93 -6.53
N ALA A 350 -21.50 2.71 -6.11
CA ALA A 350 -20.51 1.66 -5.86
C ALA A 350 -19.72 1.29 -7.12
N MET A 351 -20.37 1.23 -8.28
CA MET A 351 -19.71 0.95 -9.56
C MET A 351 -18.65 2.02 -9.87
N PHE A 352 -18.99 3.30 -9.76
CA PHE A 352 -18.03 4.38 -10.04
C PHE A 352 -16.88 4.38 -9.04
N LEU A 353 -17.15 4.12 -7.77
CA LEU A 353 -16.11 4.08 -6.75
C LEU A 353 -15.17 2.87 -6.92
N VAL A 354 -15.69 1.73 -7.36
CA VAL A 354 -14.87 0.55 -7.72
C VAL A 354 -13.96 0.86 -8.91
N LEU A 355 -14.46 1.59 -9.93
CA LEU A 355 -13.65 2.01 -11.08
C LEU A 355 -12.48 2.93 -10.70
N CYS A 356 -12.57 3.65 -9.57
CA CYS A 356 -11.44 4.41 -9.04
C CYS A 356 -10.21 3.54 -8.74
N GLY A 357 -10.38 2.22 -8.56
CA GLY A 357 -9.26 1.28 -8.41
C GLY A 357 -8.33 1.27 -9.61
N LEU A 358 -8.85 1.40 -10.83
CA LEU A 358 -8.03 1.59 -12.04
C LEU A 358 -7.25 2.91 -11.99
N CYS A 359 -7.89 3.98 -11.53
CA CYS A 359 -7.28 5.31 -11.47
C CYS A 359 -6.16 5.38 -10.42
N THR A 360 -6.35 4.76 -9.25
CA THR A 360 -5.35 4.75 -8.18
C THR A 360 -4.18 3.82 -8.45
N SER A 361 -4.32 2.88 -9.39
CA SER A 361 -3.35 1.82 -9.66
C SER A 361 -1.94 2.32 -10.01
N ILE A 362 -1.82 3.44 -10.72
CA ILE A 362 -0.56 3.97 -11.22
C ILE A 362 0.07 5.02 -10.31
N MET A 363 -0.65 5.48 -9.29
CA MET A 363 -0.26 6.68 -8.53
C MET A 363 1.03 6.49 -7.75
N TRP A 364 1.19 5.37 -7.03
CA TRP A 364 2.38 5.10 -6.21
C TRP A 364 3.67 5.28 -7.01
N SER A 365 3.81 4.51 -8.08
CA SER A 365 5.02 4.51 -8.90
C SER A 365 5.24 5.85 -9.60
N SER A 366 4.17 6.45 -10.11
CA SER A 366 4.26 7.73 -10.81
C SER A 366 4.62 8.89 -9.88
N ILE A 367 4.04 8.96 -8.69
CA ILE A 367 4.39 9.98 -7.69
C ILE A 367 5.84 9.79 -7.25
N PHE A 368 6.26 8.55 -6.94
CA PHE A 368 7.63 8.26 -6.55
C PHE A 368 8.62 8.67 -7.63
N ASN A 369 8.37 8.26 -8.88
CA ASN A 369 9.22 8.58 -10.02
C ASN A 369 9.38 10.10 -10.21
N LEU A 370 8.28 10.84 -10.19
CA LEU A 370 8.29 12.30 -10.35
C LEU A 370 8.90 13.03 -9.15
N ALA A 371 8.69 12.53 -7.93
CA ALA A 371 9.24 13.14 -6.71
C ALA A 371 10.75 12.95 -6.60
N THR A 372 11.28 11.84 -7.12
CA THR A 372 12.70 11.51 -7.05
C THR A 372 13.48 11.88 -8.32
N GLU A 373 12.81 12.42 -9.34
CA GLU A 373 13.45 12.80 -10.60
C GLU A 373 14.51 13.89 -10.38
N GLY A 374 15.75 13.60 -10.80
CA GLY A 374 16.85 14.54 -10.71
C GLY A 374 17.39 14.78 -9.30
N LEU A 375 17.16 13.90 -8.35
CA LEU A 375 17.70 14.01 -6.99
C LEU A 375 19.11 13.40 -6.84
N GLY A 376 19.57 12.56 -7.79
CA GLY A 376 20.91 11.95 -7.78
C GLY A 376 21.27 11.34 -6.42
N LYS A 377 22.36 11.79 -5.80
CA LYS A 377 22.85 11.32 -4.49
C LYS A 377 21.82 11.46 -3.34
N TYR A 378 20.84 12.35 -3.46
CA TYR A 378 19.80 12.54 -2.43
C TYR A 378 18.66 11.52 -2.49
N THR A 379 18.60 10.66 -3.52
CA THR A 379 17.49 9.73 -3.75
C THR A 379 17.24 8.78 -2.58
N ALA A 380 18.30 8.27 -1.96
CA ALA A 380 18.18 7.35 -0.82
C ALA A 380 17.56 8.02 0.41
N GLN A 381 17.98 9.25 0.72
CA GLN A 381 17.39 10.04 1.82
C GLN A 381 15.93 10.41 1.50
N ALA A 382 15.69 10.82 0.25
CA ALA A 382 14.36 11.16 -0.25
C ALA A 382 13.40 10.00 -0.13
N SER A 383 13.84 8.77 -0.44
CA SER A 383 13.02 7.55 -0.30
C SER A 383 12.55 7.33 1.14
N GLY A 384 13.43 7.54 2.12
CA GLY A 384 13.04 7.43 3.53
C GLY A 384 11.98 8.46 3.95
N ILE A 385 12.16 9.72 3.54
CA ILE A 385 11.19 10.79 3.81
C ILE A 385 9.85 10.49 3.12
N PHE A 386 9.91 10.02 1.87
CA PHE A 386 8.74 9.63 1.10
C PHE A 386 7.96 8.51 1.81
N MET A 387 8.67 7.49 2.32
CA MET A 387 8.05 6.39 3.04
C MET A 387 7.42 6.83 4.37
N MET A 388 7.99 7.80 5.07
CA MET A 388 7.39 8.33 6.30
C MET A 388 5.94 8.81 6.08
N MET A 389 5.67 9.37 4.91
CA MET A 389 4.37 9.95 4.59
C MET A 389 3.30 8.92 4.19
N VAL A 390 3.66 7.65 4.08
CA VAL A 390 2.69 6.54 3.92
C VAL A 390 1.71 6.45 5.11
N VAL A 391 2.04 7.06 6.24
CA VAL A 391 1.11 7.24 7.38
C VAL A 391 -0.22 7.89 6.98
N GLY A 392 -0.28 8.58 5.85
CA GLY A 392 -1.52 9.12 5.28
C GLY A 392 -2.63 8.07 5.09
N GLY A 393 -2.25 6.80 4.84
CA GLY A 393 -3.17 5.66 4.78
C GLY A 393 -3.87 5.31 6.09
N GLY A 394 -3.34 5.78 7.22
CA GLY A 394 -4.03 5.70 8.51
C GLY A 394 -4.87 6.95 8.81
N LEU A 395 -4.34 8.14 8.51
CA LEU A 395 -4.96 9.42 8.92
C LEU A 395 -6.12 9.87 8.02
N MET A 396 -5.95 9.81 6.69
CA MET A 396 -6.97 10.32 5.77
C MET A 396 -8.28 9.53 5.81
N PRO A 397 -8.28 8.18 5.92
CA PRO A 397 -9.52 7.42 6.11
C PRO A 397 -10.25 7.75 7.42
N LEU A 398 -9.53 8.12 8.48
CA LEU A 398 -10.16 8.58 9.72
C LEU A 398 -10.94 9.87 9.50
N VAL A 399 -10.34 10.85 8.80
CA VAL A 399 -11.02 12.11 8.45
C VAL A 399 -12.23 11.84 7.56
N GLN A 400 -12.09 10.96 6.56
CA GLN A 400 -13.17 10.57 5.67
C GLN A 400 -14.34 9.93 6.44
N ASN A 401 -14.06 8.99 7.34
CA ASN A 401 -15.11 8.30 8.10
C ASN A 401 -15.73 9.22 9.16
N PHE A 402 -14.99 10.16 9.74
CA PHE A 402 -15.57 11.20 10.59
C PHE A 402 -16.63 12.03 9.84
N ILE A 403 -16.37 12.38 8.59
CA ILE A 403 -17.36 13.09 7.75
C ILE A 403 -18.52 12.12 7.41
N ALA A 404 -18.25 10.84 7.14
CA ALA A 404 -19.30 9.86 6.86
C ALA A 404 -20.29 9.73 8.03
N ASP A 405 -19.78 9.70 9.26
CA ASP A 405 -20.60 9.60 10.47
C ASP A 405 -21.47 10.84 10.72
N ASN A 406 -20.99 12.03 10.35
CA ASN A 406 -21.66 13.30 10.63
C ASN A 406 -22.49 13.83 9.45
N ALA A 407 -22.09 13.55 8.20
CA ALA A 407 -22.72 14.13 7.00
C ALA A 407 -23.14 13.07 5.96
N GLY A 408 -22.89 11.79 6.25
CA GLY A 408 -23.24 10.65 5.40
C GLY A 408 -22.12 10.22 4.47
N TYR A 409 -22.21 8.97 3.98
CA TYR A 409 -21.17 8.31 3.18
C TYR A 409 -20.79 9.08 1.92
N MET A 410 -21.79 9.53 1.14
CA MET A 410 -21.50 10.22 -0.12
C MET A 410 -20.81 11.58 0.10
N ALA A 411 -21.20 12.31 1.14
CA ALA A 411 -20.53 13.56 1.50
C ALA A 411 -19.05 13.33 1.89
N SER A 412 -18.72 12.20 2.48
CA SER A 412 -17.35 11.88 2.89
C SER A 412 -16.37 11.74 1.73
N TYR A 413 -16.87 11.45 0.52
CA TYR A 413 -16.04 11.34 -0.69
C TYR A 413 -15.49 12.70 -1.18
N ILE A 414 -15.85 13.81 -0.54
CA ILE A 414 -15.15 15.09 -0.72
C ILE A 414 -13.67 14.97 -0.35
N VAL A 415 -13.33 14.14 0.64
CA VAL A 415 -11.93 13.94 1.05
C VAL A 415 -11.10 13.33 -0.07
N PRO A 416 -11.41 12.14 -0.62
CA PRO A 416 -10.65 11.60 -1.76
C PRO A 416 -10.75 12.49 -3.01
N LEU A 417 -11.83 13.24 -3.21
CA LEU A 417 -11.94 14.18 -4.33
C LEU A 417 -10.90 15.31 -4.22
N ILE A 418 -10.78 15.94 -3.06
CA ILE A 418 -9.76 16.98 -2.80
C ILE A 418 -8.36 16.40 -2.92
N CYS A 419 -8.12 15.18 -2.41
CA CYS A 419 -6.85 14.51 -2.52
C CYS A 419 -6.47 14.24 -3.99
N MET A 420 -7.41 13.78 -4.82
CA MET A 420 -7.17 13.58 -6.25
C MET A 420 -6.95 14.91 -6.99
N ALA A 421 -7.66 15.97 -6.62
CA ALA A 421 -7.42 17.30 -7.17
C ALA A 421 -5.99 17.80 -6.85
N TYR A 422 -5.50 17.54 -5.64
CA TYR A 422 -4.12 17.85 -5.28
C TYR A 422 -3.12 17.03 -6.12
N MET A 423 -3.35 15.73 -6.30
CA MET A 423 -2.48 14.88 -7.13
C MET A 423 -2.52 15.31 -8.60
N PHE A 424 -3.66 15.75 -9.11
CA PHE A 424 -3.77 16.33 -10.44
C PHE A 424 -2.95 17.62 -10.56
N PHE A 425 -3.05 18.53 -9.59
CA PHE A 425 -2.20 19.74 -9.52
C PHE A 425 -0.72 19.35 -9.49
N TYR A 426 -0.35 18.36 -8.69
CA TYR A 426 1.03 17.87 -8.63
C TYR A 426 1.52 17.41 -10.00
N ALA A 427 0.73 16.62 -10.72
CA ALA A 427 1.07 16.17 -12.07
C ALA A 427 1.19 17.32 -13.08
N VAL A 428 0.33 18.34 -13.00
CA VAL A 428 0.33 19.47 -13.95
C VAL A 428 1.49 20.43 -13.71
N ALA A 429 1.74 20.79 -12.47
CA ALA A 429 2.65 21.90 -12.12
C ALA A 429 3.66 21.55 -11.01
N GLY A 430 3.25 20.77 -10.00
CA GLY A 430 4.05 20.53 -8.80
C GLY A 430 5.27 19.64 -9.03
N CYS A 431 5.21 18.71 -9.97
CA CYS A 431 6.27 17.73 -10.26
C CYS A 431 7.48 18.31 -11.01
N LYS A 432 7.43 19.54 -11.46
CA LYS A 432 8.54 20.14 -12.23
C LYS A 432 9.72 20.44 -11.31
N ASN A 433 10.88 19.87 -11.62
CA ASN A 433 12.14 20.24 -10.94
C ASN A 433 12.59 21.62 -11.41
N ILE A 434 12.50 22.60 -10.52
CA ILE A 434 12.95 23.98 -10.74
C ILE A 434 14.30 24.26 -10.07
N ASN A 435 14.79 23.36 -9.21
CA ASN A 435 16.02 23.51 -8.43
C ASN A 435 17.20 22.80 -9.13
N LYS A 436 17.44 23.17 -10.40
CA LYS A 436 18.49 22.58 -11.24
C LYS A 436 19.90 23.07 -10.92
N ASP A 437 20.02 24.07 -10.10
CA ASP A 437 21.24 24.68 -9.59
C ASP A 437 21.87 23.90 -8.43
N ILE A 438 21.13 22.96 -7.84
CA ILE A 438 21.61 22.12 -6.75
C ILE A 438 22.45 20.97 -7.33
N PRO A 439 23.73 20.78 -6.93
CA PRO A 439 24.55 19.67 -7.40
C PRO A 439 24.05 18.34 -6.85
N VAL A 440 23.84 17.38 -7.75
CA VAL A 440 23.25 16.06 -7.45
C VAL A 440 24.20 14.88 -7.72
N ASP A 441 25.39 15.16 -8.20
CA ASP A 441 26.45 14.19 -8.49
C ASP A 441 27.19 13.73 -7.22
#